data_2392b048e2a4ab8b0588f3f310bf1dac
#
_entry.id   2392b048e2a4ab8b0588f3f310bf1dac
#
_cell.length_a   1.000
_cell.length_b   1.000
_cell.length_c   1.000
_cell.angle_alpha   90.00
_cell.angle_beta   90.00
_cell.angle_gamma   90.00
#
_symmetry.space_group_name_H-M   'P 1'
#
loop_
_entity.id
_entity.type
_entity.pdbx_description
1 polymer ?
#
loop_
_entity_poly.entity_id
_entity_poly.type
_entity_poly.pdbx_seq_one_letter_code
_entity_poly.pdbx_strand_id
1 'polypeptide(L)'
;MNMDRREFLKKAGLGAAVLGIGACAPRVLGDDDAKSRAVPDGKMASHYDGIGLLGYGCMRWPVIEGEDGRSHINQAEVNNLVDYALEHGVNYFDTSPVYLEGDSERATAEALNRHPRGEWLLATKLSNFSDFSYDNSVKMYRKSLEIFKTDHVDYYLLHALSGGDDFKRRFGDTGIMDFLLKERELGHIRNLGFSFHGPDSGFMEMMELHDKYHWDFVQIQMNYVDWTHSGKGNASAEFMYGELDSREIPIIIMEPLRGGRLADLPAALSDVLKAREPKNSLASWAFRFAGSFPRVKCVLSGMTYMNHLQDNLSTFLDFKPLTDEEKELLEITAEQMENYPLVRCTGCQYCMPCPYGINIPAIFKFYNGNVNAGTYVVSKEQKGYAKIRRKYLLEYNKSIPGVRQADHCISCGHCVSACPQKIAIPHELRRIDKYIETLKREDF
;
A
#
# COMPACT_ATOMS: atom_id res chain seq x y z
N MET A 1 -2.18 -27.98 -3.25
CA MET A 1 -3.42 -28.78 -3.04
C MET A 1 -4.55 -27.76 -2.97
N ASN A 2 -5.47 -27.72 -3.94
CA ASN A 2 -6.56 -26.73 -3.95
C ASN A 2 -7.58 -27.11 -2.87
N MET A 3 -7.66 -26.34 -1.82
CA MET A 3 -8.70 -26.46 -0.79
C MET A 3 -10.02 -25.93 -1.32
N ASP A 4 -11.11 -26.70 -1.30
CA ASP A 4 -12.40 -26.22 -1.73
C ASP A 4 -13.07 -25.32 -0.67
N ARG A 5 -14.14 -24.60 -1.06
CA ARG A 5 -14.88 -23.68 -0.17
C ARG A 5 -15.40 -24.36 1.09
N ARG A 6 -15.79 -25.65 1.02
CA ARG A 6 -16.29 -26.40 2.18
C ARG A 6 -15.18 -26.74 3.16
N GLU A 7 -14.01 -27.07 2.64
CA GLU A 7 -12.83 -27.39 3.44
C GLU A 7 -12.30 -26.12 4.12
N PHE A 8 -12.28 -24.98 3.40
CA PHE A 8 -11.98 -23.66 3.95
C PHE A 8 -12.89 -23.28 5.11
N LEU A 9 -14.24 -23.39 4.92
CA LEU A 9 -15.21 -23.08 5.96
C LEU A 9 -15.11 -24.00 7.18
N LYS A 10 -14.74 -25.27 7.00
CA LYS A 10 -14.50 -26.22 8.11
C LYS A 10 -13.28 -25.85 8.92
N LYS A 11 -12.15 -25.54 8.27
CA LYS A 11 -10.92 -25.11 8.93
C LYS A 11 -11.05 -23.76 9.63
N ALA A 12 -11.85 -22.85 9.06
CA ALA A 12 -12.18 -21.57 9.69
C ALA A 12 -13.13 -21.67 10.91
N GLY A 13 -13.50 -22.87 11.35
CA GLY A 13 -14.37 -23.09 12.53
C GLY A 13 -15.82 -22.63 12.33
N LEU A 14 -16.22 -22.30 11.11
CA LEU A 14 -17.58 -21.89 10.76
C LEU A 14 -18.41 -23.15 10.44
N GLY A 15 -19.10 -23.67 11.44
CA GLY A 15 -20.02 -24.81 11.31
C GLY A 15 -21.11 -24.57 10.27
N ALA A 16 -21.78 -25.65 9.84
CA ALA A 16 -22.69 -25.81 8.71
C ALA A 16 -23.92 -24.85 8.59
N ALA A 17 -23.94 -23.75 9.31
CA ALA A 17 -25.09 -22.82 9.36
C ALA A 17 -25.14 -21.78 8.22
N VAL A 18 -24.13 -21.71 7.32
CA VAL A 18 -24.10 -20.73 6.21
C VAL A 18 -24.33 -21.42 4.86
N LEU A 19 -25.33 -22.28 4.76
CA LEU A 19 -25.80 -22.84 3.49
C LEU A 19 -27.18 -22.27 3.09
N GLY A 20 -27.32 -20.94 3.16
CA GLY A 20 -28.37 -20.20 2.51
C GLY A 20 -27.87 -19.62 1.20
N ILE A 21 -28.17 -20.24 0.06
CA ILE A 21 -27.89 -19.71 -1.29
C ILE A 21 -28.82 -18.52 -1.52
N GLY A 22 -28.45 -17.34 -1.00
CA GLY A 22 -28.98 -16.08 -1.47
C GLY A 22 -28.29 -15.70 -2.77
N ALA A 23 -29.06 -15.50 -3.85
CA ALA A 23 -28.57 -14.97 -5.09
C ALA A 23 -27.92 -13.60 -4.83
N CYS A 24 -26.59 -13.52 -4.87
CA CYS A 24 -25.87 -12.24 -4.81
C CYS A 24 -26.27 -11.42 -6.05
N ALA A 25 -27.01 -10.35 -5.83
CA ALA A 25 -27.12 -9.27 -6.79
C ALA A 25 -25.71 -8.67 -7.03
N PRO A 26 -25.34 -8.38 -8.28
CA PRO A 26 -24.03 -7.80 -8.56
C PRO A 26 -23.91 -6.44 -7.85
N ARG A 27 -22.97 -6.32 -6.91
CA ARG A 27 -22.63 -5.03 -6.32
C ARG A 27 -22.03 -4.12 -7.42
N VAL A 28 -22.61 -2.96 -7.56
CA VAL A 28 -22.02 -1.87 -8.34
C VAL A 28 -20.80 -1.39 -7.56
N LEU A 29 -19.63 -1.33 -8.22
CA LEU A 29 -18.43 -0.70 -7.66
C LEU A 29 -18.69 0.81 -7.54
N GLY A 30 -19.27 1.24 -6.42
CA GLY A 30 -19.39 2.64 -6.02
C GLY A 30 -18.62 2.82 -4.72
N ASP A 31 -17.90 3.91 -4.61
CA ASP A 31 -17.15 4.34 -3.41
C ASP A 31 -18.07 4.58 -2.16
N ASP A 32 -19.36 4.30 -2.26
CA ASP A 32 -20.39 4.72 -1.31
C ASP A 32 -20.75 3.72 -0.20
N ASP A 33 -20.13 2.52 -0.15
CA ASP A 33 -20.52 1.49 0.84
C ASP A 33 -19.78 1.57 2.19
N ALA A 34 -18.86 2.49 2.39
CA ALA A 34 -18.30 2.77 3.70
C ALA A 34 -19.23 3.74 4.45
N LYS A 35 -20.27 3.21 5.08
CA LYS A 35 -21.02 3.98 6.09
C LYS A 35 -20.00 4.51 7.09
N SER A 36 -20.00 5.85 7.28
CA SER A 36 -19.22 6.50 8.33
C SER A 36 -19.42 5.73 9.64
N ARG A 37 -18.35 5.11 10.14
CA ARG A 37 -18.35 4.50 11.46
C ARG A 37 -18.22 5.61 12.48
N ALA A 38 -18.97 5.52 13.58
CA ALA A 38 -18.69 6.35 14.73
C ALA A 38 -17.28 6.03 15.22
N VAL A 39 -16.41 7.04 15.23
CA VAL A 39 -15.07 6.93 15.80
C VAL A 39 -15.25 6.83 17.32
N PRO A 40 -14.73 5.79 17.98
CA PRO A 40 -14.87 5.63 19.43
C PRO A 40 -14.08 6.71 20.16
N ASP A 41 -14.59 7.13 21.30
CA ASP A 41 -13.78 7.87 22.25
C ASP A 41 -12.67 6.94 22.77
N GLY A 42 -11.42 7.31 22.56
CA GLY A 42 -10.30 6.48 22.95
C GLY A 42 -8.95 7.15 22.74
N LYS A 43 -7.91 6.50 23.25
CA LYS A 43 -6.53 6.92 23.03
C LYS A 43 -5.94 6.10 21.89
N MET A 44 -5.21 6.78 20.99
CA MET A 44 -4.45 6.10 19.94
C MET A 44 -3.53 5.03 20.55
N ALA A 45 -3.62 3.80 20.01
CA ALA A 45 -2.71 2.72 20.41
C ALA A 45 -1.26 3.10 20.07
N SER A 46 -0.33 2.63 20.86
CA SER A 46 1.09 2.87 20.65
C SER A 46 1.90 1.74 21.28
N HIS A 47 2.96 1.30 20.59
CA HIS A 47 4.00 0.41 21.14
C HIS A 47 5.25 1.17 21.58
N TYR A 48 5.36 2.46 21.22
CA TYR A 48 6.52 3.32 21.49
C TYR A 48 6.05 4.72 21.89
N ASP A 49 6.73 5.31 22.85
CA ASP A 49 6.39 6.65 23.34
C ASP A 49 6.45 7.71 22.23
N GLY A 50 5.48 8.61 22.27
CA GLY A 50 5.43 9.78 21.39
C GLY A 50 4.99 9.54 19.95
N ILE A 51 4.68 8.30 19.56
CA ILE A 51 4.20 7.97 18.21
C ILE A 51 2.95 7.10 18.25
N GLY A 52 1.91 7.49 17.51
CA GLY A 52 0.71 6.69 17.32
C GLY A 52 0.96 5.44 16.45
N LEU A 53 0.29 4.34 16.76
CA LEU A 53 0.41 3.10 15.97
C LEU A 53 -0.14 3.25 14.55
N LEU A 54 -1.12 4.15 14.31
CA LEU A 54 -1.57 4.56 12.98
C LEU A 54 -0.79 5.79 12.51
N GLY A 55 -0.15 5.68 11.33
CA GLY A 55 0.50 6.80 10.63
C GLY A 55 -0.18 7.14 9.32
N TYR A 56 -0.02 8.38 8.87
CA TYR A 56 -0.58 8.88 7.62
C TYR A 56 0.42 8.73 6.47
N GLY A 57 0.10 7.88 5.47
CA GLY A 57 0.85 7.76 4.22
C GLY A 57 0.39 8.80 3.20
N CYS A 58 1.19 9.83 2.95
CA CYS A 58 0.83 11.01 2.14
C CYS A 58 0.94 10.79 0.62
N MET A 59 1.12 9.56 0.18
CA MET A 59 1.19 9.19 -1.24
C MET A 59 -0.16 9.24 -1.96
N ARG A 60 -1.28 9.30 -1.22
CA ARG A 60 -2.64 9.14 -1.75
C ARG A 60 -3.57 10.29 -1.35
N TRP A 61 -3.04 11.51 -1.31
CA TRP A 61 -3.88 12.68 -1.09
C TRP A 61 -5.02 12.75 -2.10
N PRO A 62 -6.20 13.25 -1.72
CA PRO A 62 -7.33 13.42 -2.64
C PRO A 62 -6.97 14.39 -3.76
N VAL A 63 -7.40 14.07 -4.97
CA VAL A 63 -7.17 14.90 -6.15
C VAL A 63 -8.49 15.32 -6.78
N ILE A 64 -8.48 16.48 -7.43
CA ILE A 64 -9.58 17.01 -8.25
C ILE A 64 -9.06 17.25 -9.66
N GLU A 65 -9.94 17.18 -10.65
CA GLU A 65 -9.62 17.56 -12.02
C GLU A 65 -9.63 19.09 -12.13
N GLY A 66 -8.50 19.65 -12.57
CA GLY A 66 -8.36 21.09 -12.80
C GLY A 66 -8.92 21.52 -14.16
N GLU A 67 -9.08 22.83 -14.35
CA GLU A 67 -9.52 23.43 -15.64
C GLU A 67 -8.52 23.15 -16.78
N ASP A 68 -7.27 22.87 -16.44
CA ASP A 68 -6.19 22.47 -17.37
C ASP A 68 -6.26 20.97 -17.79
N GLY A 69 -7.26 20.22 -17.30
CA GLY A 69 -7.44 18.79 -17.54
C GLY A 69 -6.41 17.91 -16.83
N ARG A 70 -5.68 18.44 -15.84
CA ARG A 70 -4.77 17.69 -14.98
C ARG A 70 -5.37 17.45 -13.61
N SER A 71 -4.91 16.38 -12.96
CA SER A 71 -5.29 16.14 -11.57
C SER A 71 -4.40 16.99 -10.64
N HIS A 72 -5.03 17.74 -9.74
CA HIS A 72 -4.39 18.54 -8.71
C HIS A 72 -4.79 18.05 -7.33
N ILE A 73 -3.90 18.18 -6.34
CA ILE A 73 -4.24 17.82 -4.96
C ILE A 73 -5.34 18.77 -4.45
N ASN A 74 -6.41 18.20 -3.88
CA ASN A 74 -7.45 18.95 -3.20
C ASN A 74 -6.95 19.40 -1.83
N GLN A 75 -6.28 20.56 -1.77
CA GLN A 75 -5.66 21.06 -0.55
C GLN A 75 -6.66 21.27 0.59
N ALA A 76 -7.87 21.73 0.28
CA ALA A 76 -8.90 21.92 1.31
C ALA A 76 -9.25 20.59 2.01
N GLU A 77 -9.38 19.51 1.24
CA GLU A 77 -9.65 18.19 1.80
C GLU A 77 -8.42 17.62 2.53
N VAL A 78 -7.20 17.84 2.04
CA VAL A 78 -5.96 17.49 2.77
C VAL A 78 -5.93 18.17 4.13
N ASN A 79 -6.26 19.45 4.20
CA ASN A 79 -6.30 20.20 5.45
C ASN A 79 -7.32 19.58 6.44
N ASN A 80 -8.54 19.26 5.97
CA ASN A 80 -9.57 18.64 6.80
C ASN A 80 -9.12 17.26 7.32
N LEU A 81 -8.49 16.45 6.47
CA LEU A 81 -7.99 15.13 6.84
C LEU A 81 -6.87 15.21 7.87
N VAL A 82 -5.94 16.15 7.71
CA VAL A 82 -4.82 16.35 8.64
C VAL A 82 -5.32 16.86 10.00
N ASP A 83 -6.23 17.85 10.00
CA ASP A 83 -6.83 18.37 11.22
C ASP A 83 -7.50 17.26 12.02
N TYR A 84 -8.34 16.47 11.36
CA TYR A 84 -9.05 15.37 11.99
C TYR A 84 -8.11 14.23 12.46
N ALA A 85 -7.06 13.95 11.70
CA ALA A 85 -6.06 12.94 12.05
C ALA A 85 -5.30 13.33 13.33
N LEU A 86 -4.81 14.57 13.43
CA LEU A 86 -4.09 15.09 14.59
C LEU A 86 -4.99 15.12 15.82
N GLU A 87 -6.24 15.58 15.70
CA GLU A 87 -7.23 15.60 16.79
C GLU A 87 -7.43 14.20 17.42
N HIS A 88 -7.30 13.14 16.61
CA HIS A 88 -7.48 11.75 17.04
C HIS A 88 -6.15 11.00 17.29
N GLY A 89 -5.02 11.72 17.38
CA GLY A 89 -3.72 11.16 17.78
C GLY A 89 -2.91 10.48 16.67
N VAL A 90 -3.27 10.65 15.40
CA VAL A 90 -2.40 10.30 14.26
C VAL A 90 -1.38 11.41 14.12
N ASN A 91 -0.16 11.16 14.53
CA ASN A 91 0.88 12.19 14.56
C ASN A 91 2.10 11.92 13.68
N TYR A 92 2.16 10.79 12.99
CA TYR A 92 3.24 10.42 12.07
C TYR A 92 2.79 10.59 10.61
N PHE A 93 3.46 11.43 9.83
CA PHE A 93 3.14 11.73 8.43
C PHE A 93 4.32 11.35 7.53
N ASP A 94 4.10 10.35 6.65
CA ASP A 94 5.10 9.81 5.73
C ASP A 94 4.88 10.33 4.32
N THR A 95 5.85 11.07 3.81
CA THR A 95 5.86 11.62 2.45
C THR A 95 7.16 11.34 1.70
N SER A 96 7.31 11.92 0.51
CA SER A 96 8.52 11.85 -0.31
C SER A 96 8.52 12.93 -1.39
N PRO A 97 9.69 13.43 -1.81
CA PRO A 97 9.82 14.38 -2.92
C PRO A 97 9.28 13.90 -4.27
N VAL A 98 9.03 12.58 -4.43
CA VAL A 98 8.53 11.99 -5.69
C VAL A 98 7.05 11.57 -5.64
N TYR A 99 6.38 11.71 -4.50
CA TYR A 99 4.97 11.35 -4.41
C TYR A 99 4.08 12.40 -5.08
N LEU A 100 3.05 11.91 -5.80
CA LEU A 100 2.12 12.79 -6.53
C LEU A 100 2.85 13.80 -7.43
N GLU A 101 3.78 13.28 -8.24
CA GLU A 101 4.57 14.08 -9.19
C GLU A 101 5.42 15.19 -8.53
N GLY A 102 5.73 15.04 -7.22
CA GLY A 102 6.50 15.99 -6.43
C GLY A 102 5.65 16.94 -5.55
N ASP A 103 4.33 16.89 -5.65
CA ASP A 103 3.44 17.81 -4.95
C ASP A 103 3.07 17.38 -3.53
N SER A 104 3.35 16.11 -3.15
CA SER A 104 2.94 15.58 -1.85
C SER A 104 3.58 16.33 -0.67
N GLU A 105 4.89 16.61 -0.71
CA GLU A 105 5.56 17.35 0.37
C GLU A 105 4.96 18.74 0.55
N ARG A 106 4.69 19.47 -0.55
CA ARG A 106 4.07 20.81 -0.50
C ARG A 106 2.69 20.77 0.15
N ALA A 107 1.82 19.86 -0.30
CA ALA A 107 0.47 19.76 0.22
C ALA A 107 0.44 19.32 1.70
N THR A 108 1.31 18.36 2.07
CA THR A 108 1.48 17.92 3.46
C THR A 108 1.99 19.05 4.34
N ALA A 109 3.00 19.79 3.89
CA ALA A 109 3.57 20.92 4.62
C ALA A 109 2.57 22.05 4.83
N GLU A 110 1.76 22.37 3.79
CA GLU A 110 0.71 23.39 3.89
C GLU A 110 -0.31 23.05 4.97
N ALA A 111 -0.72 21.78 5.08
CA ALA A 111 -1.64 21.31 6.10
C ALA A 111 -0.99 21.29 7.50
N LEU A 112 0.20 20.70 7.64
CA LEU A 112 0.87 20.53 8.94
C LEU A 112 1.36 21.84 9.55
N ASN A 113 1.81 22.81 8.74
CA ASN A 113 2.26 24.13 9.23
C ASN A 113 1.13 24.99 9.82
N ARG A 114 -0.11 24.55 9.80
CA ARG A 114 -1.25 25.16 10.50
C ARG A 114 -1.28 24.76 11.98
N HIS A 115 -0.49 23.74 12.37
CA HIS A 115 -0.41 23.16 13.71
C HIS A 115 0.99 23.38 14.30
N PRO A 116 1.13 23.43 15.64
CA PRO A 116 2.42 23.51 16.29
C PRO A 116 3.36 22.38 15.87
N ARG A 117 4.63 22.71 15.57
CA ARG A 117 5.63 21.73 15.08
C ARG A 117 5.80 20.50 16.00
N GLY A 118 5.59 20.67 17.30
CA GLY A 118 5.71 19.60 18.28
C GLY A 118 4.56 18.58 18.29
N GLU A 119 3.48 18.82 17.56
CA GLU A 119 2.31 17.93 17.51
C GLU A 119 2.40 16.86 16.43
N TRP A 120 3.36 16.98 15.50
CA TRP A 120 3.51 16.05 14.38
C TRP A 120 4.95 15.64 14.14
N LEU A 121 5.11 14.43 13.65
CA LEU A 121 6.37 13.81 13.26
C LEU A 121 6.44 13.72 11.74
N LEU A 122 7.50 14.29 11.16
CA LEU A 122 7.75 14.28 9.72
C LEU A 122 8.62 13.09 9.35
N ALA A 123 8.16 12.28 8.41
CA ALA A 123 8.96 11.30 7.69
C ALA A 123 9.03 11.69 6.22
N THR A 124 10.24 11.89 5.69
CA THR A 124 10.47 12.06 4.25
C THR A 124 11.74 11.33 3.79
N LYS A 125 12.04 11.35 2.49
CA LYS A 125 12.96 10.38 1.91
C LYS A 125 13.94 11.02 0.94
N LEU A 126 15.17 10.49 0.92
CA LEU A 126 16.13 10.75 -0.15
C LEU A 126 15.80 9.88 -1.37
N SER A 127 15.10 10.47 -2.33
CA SER A 127 14.53 9.79 -3.51
C SER A 127 15.36 10.07 -4.79
N ASN A 128 16.65 9.94 -4.70
CA ASN A 128 17.63 10.25 -5.76
C ASN A 128 17.69 9.18 -6.88
N PHE A 129 16.54 8.80 -7.46
CA PHE A 129 16.43 7.67 -8.40
C PHE A 129 17.11 7.89 -9.76
N SER A 130 17.27 9.13 -10.20
CA SER A 130 17.80 9.48 -11.52
C SER A 130 19.17 10.16 -11.48
N ASP A 131 19.48 10.87 -10.40
CA ASP A 131 20.73 11.56 -10.17
C ASP A 131 21.23 11.29 -8.75
N PHE A 132 22.29 10.46 -8.65
CA PHE A 132 22.89 9.99 -7.39
C PHE A 132 23.99 10.93 -6.88
N SER A 133 24.25 12.06 -7.57
CA SER A 133 25.30 12.98 -7.17
C SER A 133 25.09 13.49 -5.74
N TYR A 134 26.23 13.77 -5.08
CA TYR A 134 26.23 14.38 -3.75
C TYR A 134 25.42 15.68 -3.72
N ASP A 135 25.67 16.57 -4.68
CA ASP A 135 25.05 17.89 -4.74
C ASP A 135 23.52 17.81 -4.90
N ASN A 136 23.05 16.91 -5.78
CA ASN A 136 21.60 16.68 -5.94
C ASN A 136 20.98 16.10 -4.67
N SER A 137 21.66 15.16 -4.02
CA SER A 137 21.16 14.53 -2.78
C SER A 137 21.07 15.54 -1.63
N VAL A 138 22.09 16.38 -1.45
CA VAL A 138 22.07 17.46 -0.45
C VAL A 138 21.00 18.50 -0.77
N LYS A 139 20.85 18.88 -2.05
CA LYS A 139 19.79 19.80 -2.49
C LYS A 139 18.41 19.25 -2.19
N MET A 140 18.17 17.96 -2.44
CA MET A 140 16.88 17.31 -2.16
C MET A 140 16.55 17.35 -0.66
N TYR A 141 17.50 16.98 0.20
CA TYR A 141 17.33 17.04 1.66
C TYR A 141 16.99 18.47 2.13
N ARG A 142 17.80 19.46 1.71
CA ARG A 142 17.57 20.87 2.09
C ARG A 142 16.22 21.38 1.57
N LYS A 143 15.81 20.96 0.38
CA LYS A 143 14.53 21.36 -0.19
C LYS A 143 13.34 20.84 0.62
N SER A 144 13.41 19.63 1.13
CA SER A 144 12.37 19.11 2.05
C SER A 144 12.27 19.98 3.30
N LEU A 145 13.39 20.32 3.96
CA LEU A 145 13.39 21.23 5.13
C LEU A 145 12.77 22.60 4.80
N GLU A 146 13.13 23.18 3.64
CA GLU A 146 12.56 24.45 3.17
C GLU A 146 11.05 24.38 2.99
N ILE A 147 10.54 23.31 2.34
CA ILE A 147 9.11 23.11 2.09
C ILE A 147 8.34 23.02 3.42
N PHE A 148 8.85 22.24 4.38
CA PHE A 148 8.22 22.08 5.69
C PHE A 148 8.50 23.24 6.66
N LYS A 149 9.35 24.20 6.29
CA LYS A 149 9.74 25.35 7.13
C LYS A 149 10.22 24.90 8.51
N THR A 150 11.05 23.89 8.56
CA THR A 150 11.57 23.27 9.78
C THR A 150 13.08 23.12 9.70
N ASP A 151 13.74 23.07 10.85
CA ASP A 151 15.19 22.85 10.99
C ASP A 151 15.55 21.36 11.10
N HIS A 152 14.55 20.46 11.25
CA HIS A 152 14.78 19.03 11.41
C HIS A 152 13.68 18.18 10.79
N VAL A 153 14.02 16.91 10.47
CA VAL A 153 13.10 15.84 10.18
C VAL A 153 13.13 14.80 11.28
N ASP A 154 11.97 14.25 11.65
CA ASP A 154 11.91 13.26 12.71
C ASP A 154 12.35 11.88 12.22
N TYR A 155 12.04 11.54 10.96
CA TYR A 155 12.39 10.28 10.31
C TYR A 155 12.86 10.53 8.87
N TYR A 156 14.12 10.25 8.57
CA TYR A 156 14.65 10.39 7.21
C TYR A 156 15.05 9.04 6.64
N LEU A 157 14.58 8.73 5.42
CA LEU A 157 14.75 7.41 4.82
C LEU A 157 15.60 7.46 3.55
N LEU A 158 16.49 6.50 3.37
CA LEU A 158 17.01 6.13 2.06
C LEU A 158 15.88 5.40 1.31
N HIS A 159 15.42 5.96 0.17
CA HIS A 159 14.17 5.55 -0.46
C HIS A 159 14.30 4.29 -1.31
N ALA A 160 13.50 3.25 -1.01
CA ALA A 160 13.28 2.06 -1.82
C ALA A 160 14.56 1.32 -2.21
N LEU A 161 15.36 0.96 -1.22
CA LEU A 161 16.55 0.13 -1.41
C LEU A 161 16.17 -1.30 -1.80
N SER A 162 17.01 -1.94 -2.62
CA SER A 162 16.83 -3.32 -3.05
C SER A 162 17.99 -4.26 -2.67
N GLY A 163 19.05 -3.73 -2.06
CA GLY A 163 20.23 -4.46 -1.59
C GLY A 163 21.49 -3.60 -1.55
N GLY A 164 22.61 -4.24 -1.23
CA GLY A 164 23.90 -3.58 -1.02
C GLY A 164 24.46 -2.87 -2.27
N ASP A 165 24.32 -3.46 -3.45
CA ASP A 165 24.76 -2.84 -4.71
C ASP A 165 23.96 -1.57 -5.01
N ASP A 166 22.66 -1.56 -4.76
CA ASP A 166 21.82 -0.38 -4.93
C ASP A 166 22.18 0.70 -3.91
N PHE A 167 22.37 0.29 -2.65
CA PHE A 167 22.87 1.18 -1.60
C PHE A 167 24.22 1.79 -1.97
N LYS A 168 25.20 0.96 -2.37
CA LYS A 168 26.54 1.41 -2.73
C LYS A 168 26.51 2.46 -3.83
N ARG A 169 25.78 2.16 -4.92
CA ARG A 169 25.66 3.05 -6.08
C ARG A 169 25.01 4.38 -5.75
N ARG A 170 23.94 4.39 -4.96
CA ARG A 170 23.11 5.59 -4.71
C ARG A 170 23.59 6.39 -3.51
N PHE A 171 24.19 5.74 -2.54
CA PHE A 171 24.49 6.36 -1.25
C PHE A 171 25.94 6.10 -0.78
N GLY A 172 26.44 4.87 -0.90
CA GLY A 172 27.72 4.47 -0.33
C GLY A 172 28.93 5.16 -0.99
N ASP A 173 28.98 5.17 -2.33
CA ASP A 173 30.11 5.69 -3.11
C ASP A 173 30.00 7.20 -3.38
N THR A 174 28.91 7.86 -3.00
CA THR A 174 28.62 9.26 -3.34
C THR A 174 29.06 10.26 -2.27
N GLY A 175 29.46 9.80 -1.09
CA GLY A 175 29.78 10.65 0.07
C GLY A 175 28.55 11.19 0.82
N ILE A 176 27.33 10.93 0.34
CA ILE A 176 26.10 11.46 0.95
C ILE A 176 25.86 10.89 2.35
N MET A 177 26.30 9.64 2.61
CA MET A 177 26.12 9.05 3.94
C MET A 177 26.86 9.82 5.03
N ASP A 178 28.08 10.31 4.77
CA ASP A 178 28.82 11.12 5.76
C ASP A 178 28.07 12.41 6.09
N PHE A 179 27.44 13.03 5.08
CA PHE A 179 26.58 14.20 5.28
C PHE A 179 25.36 13.86 6.13
N LEU A 180 24.62 12.78 5.82
CA LEU A 180 23.42 12.39 6.56
C LEU A 180 23.75 12.01 8.00
N LEU A 181 24.86 11.32 8.24
CA LEU A 181 25.32 11.00 9.59
C LEU A 181 25.67 12.29 10.38
N LYS A 182 26.27 13.26 9.71
CA LYS A 182 26.56 14.56 10.33
C LYS A 182 25.28 15.33 10.67
N GLU A 183 24.28 15.34 9.77
CA GLU A 183 22.97 15.94 10.06
C GLU A 183 22.24 15.22 11.22
N ARG A 184 22.42 13.90 11.36
CA ARG A 184 21.91 13.14 12.52
C ARG A 184 22.62 13.52 13.82
N GLU A 185 23.94 13.63 13.82
CA GLU A 185 24.72 14.10 14.99
C GLU A 185 24.31 15.51 15.46
N LEU A 186 23.97 16.39 14.51
CA LEU A 186 23.51 17.76 14.76
C LEU A 186 22.04 17.81 15.23
N GLY A 187 21.29 16.70 15.17
CA GLY A 187 19.88 16.62 15.51
C GLY A 187 18.92 17.12 14.44
N HIS A 188 19.43 17.45 13.23
CA HIS A 188 18.60 17.82 12.09
C HIS A 188 17.92 16.60 11.45
N ILE A 189 18.45 15.39 11.64
CA ILE A 189 17.80 14.11 11.39
C ILE A 189 17.71 13.40 12.73
N ARG A 190 16.50 13.18 13.26
CA ARG A 190 16.32 12.51 14.55
C ARG A 190 16.43 11.01 14.47
N ASN A 191 15.91 10.42 13.40
CA ASN A 191 15.99 8.99 13.11
C ASN A 191 16.37 8.80 11.64
N LEU A 192 17.44 8.06 11.36
CA LEU A 192 17.90 7.72 10.01
C LEU A 192 17.64 6.24 9.74
N GLY A 193 16.93 5.95 8.66
CA GLY A 193 16.59 4.60 8.26
C GLY A 193 16.47 4.44 6.75
N PHE A 194 15.81 3.38 6.32
CA PHE A 194 15.56 3.14 4.90
C PHE A 194 14.24 2.42 4.68
N SER A 195 13.69 2.50 3.46
CA SER A 195 12.61 1.64 2.99
C SER A 195 13.15 0.58 2.03
N PHE A 196 12.62 -0.64 2.11
CA PHE A 196 13.17 -1.79 1.39
C PHE A 196 12.16 -2.48 0.47
N HIS A 197 12.63 -2.82 -0.76
CA HIS A 197 11.93 -3.61 -1.77
C HIS A 197 12.93 -4.48 -2.53
N GLY A 198 13.32 -5.60 -1.97
CA GLY A 198 14.33 -6.48 -2.57
C GLY A 198 14.25 -7.90 -2.05
N PRO A 199 15.15 -8.80 -2.52
CA PRO A 199 15.22 -10.18 -2.08
C PRO A 199 15.83 -10.31 -0.67
N ASP A 200 15.69 -11.50 -0.07
CA ASP A 200 16.26 -11.85 1.24
C ASP A 200 17.76 -11.53 1.32
N SER A 201 18.53 -11.89 0.27
CA SER A 201 19.98 -11.62 0.23
C SER A 201 20.28 -10.13 0.29
N GLY A 202 19.52 -9.31 -0.47
CA GLY A 202 19.69 -7.86 -0.44
C GLY A 202 19.31 -7.26 0.90
N PHE A 203 18.33 -7.84 1.61
CA PHE A 203 17.97 -7.40 2.94
C PHE A 203 19.10 -7.71 3.95
N MET A 204 19.71 -8.90 3.87
CA MET A 204 20.84 -9.26 4.72
C MET A 204 22.04 -8.33 4.50
N GLU A 205 22.35 -7.97 3.25
CA GLU A 205 23.40 -6.97 2.94
C GLU A 205 23.13 -5.62 3.63
N MET A 206 21.85 -5.20 3.70
CA MET A 206 21.47 -3.98 4.44
C MET A 206 21.57 -4.15 5.97
N MET A 207 21.35 -5.37 6.49
CA MET A 207 21.52 -5.67 7.92
C MET A 207 23.00 -5.69 8.32
N GLU A 208 23.90 -6.17 7.46
CA GLU A 208 25.37 -6.08 7.69
C GLU A 208 25.86 -4.63 7.78
N LEU A 209 25.20 -3.72 7.06
CA LEU A 209 25.52 -2.29 7.15
C LEU A 209 25.02 -1.64 8.46
N HIS A 210 24.19 -2.30 9.23
CA HIS A 210 23.69 -1.78 10.51
C HIS A 210 24.82 -1.51 11.51
N ASP A 211 25.83 -2.37 11.57
CA ASP A 211 26.99 -2.20 12.46
C ASP A 211 27.76 -0.89 12.21
N LYS A 212 27.70 -0.40 10.96
CA LYS A 212 28.36 0.84 10.54
C LYS A 212 27.48 2.08 10.67
N TYR A 213 26.22 1.97 10.23
CA TYR A 213 25.33 3.12 10.08
C TYR A 213 24.34 3.28 11.20
N HIS A 214 24.10 2.24 12.02
CA HIS A 214 23.20 2.21 13.16
C HIS A 214 21.80 2.72 12.76
N TRP A 215 21.10 1.92 11.91
CA TRP A 215 19.76 2.27 11.48
C TRP A 215 18.82 2.41 12.68
N ASP A 216 18.19 3.57 12.82
CA ASP A 216 17.27 3.86 13.93
C ASP A 216 15.90 3.20 13.71
N PHE A 217 15.57 2.86 12.47
CA PHE A 217 14.36 2.14 12.08
C PHE A 217 14.48 1.64 10.64
N VAL A 218 13.59 0.70 10.26
CA VAL A 218 13.45 0.24 8.87
C VAL A 218 11.98 0.22 8.47
N GLN A 219 11.68 0.66 7.26
CA GLN A 219 10.33 0.63 6.68
C GLN A 219 10.21 -0.56 5.73
N ILE A 220 9.32 -1.52 6.06
CA ILE A 220 9.09 -2.72 5.27
C ILE A 220 7.63 -2.84 4.83
N GLN A 221 7.41 -3.53 3.70
CA GLN A 221 6.09 -3.96 3.29
C GLN A 221 5.67 -5.16 4.15
N MET A 222 4.53 -5.04 4.87
CA MET A 222 4.04 -6.11 5.71
C MET A 222 2.52 -6.12 5.79
N ASN A 223 1.93 -7.27 5.49
CA ASN A 223 0.51 -7.60 5.64
C ASN A 223 0.38 -9.13 5.70
N TYR A 224 -0.80 -9.65 6.00
CA TYR A 224 -1.01 -11.09 6.18
C TYR A 224 -0.80 -11.93 4.91
N VAL A 225 -0.81 -11.34 3.72
CA VAL A 225 -0.48 -12.04 2.46
C VAL A 225 1.02 -12.04 2.21
N ASP A 226 1.67 -10.86 2.32
CA ASP A 226 3.11 -10.75 2.09
C ASP A 226 3.94 -11.34 3.24
N TRP A 227 3.28 -11.77 4.33
CA TRP A 227 3.94 -12.46 5.45
C TRP A 227 4.72 -13.66 4.95
N THR A 228 4.07 -14.57 4.25
CA THR A 228 4.68 -15.78 3.66
C THR A 228 4.60 -15.81 2.13
N HIS A 229 3.69 -15.04 1.51
CA HIS A 229 3.40 -15.06 0.07
C HIS A 229 3.82 -13.74 -0.61
N SER A 230 5.05 -13.27 -0.37
CA SER A 230 5.62 -12.10 -1.05
C SER A 230 5.70 -12.32 -2.57
N GLY A 231 5.76 -11.22 -3.34
CA GLY A 231 5.99 -11.29 -4.80
C GLY A 231 7.37 -11.88 -5.12
N LYS A 232 7.50 -12.55 -6.27
CA LYS A 232 8.79 -13.08 -6.74
C LYS A 232 9.86 -11.99 -6.74
N GLY A 233 10.99 -12.26 -6.08
CA GLY A 233 12.12 -11.35 -5.99
C GLY A 233 12.00 -10.28 -4.89
N ASN A 234 11.01 -10.41 -4.00
CA ASN A 234 10.93 -9.64 -2.77
C ASN A 234 11.00 -10.59 -1.56
N ALA A 235 11.68 -10.17 -0.51
CA ALA A 235 11.74 -10.84 0.78
C ALA A 235 10.33 -10.99 1.38
N SER A 236 10.09 -12.08 2.11
CA SER A 236 8.86 -12.21 2.89
C SER A 236 8.86 -11.25 4.08
N ALA A 237 7.68 -10.81 4.49
CA ALA A 237 7.58 -9.94 5.65
C ALA A 237 7.99 -10.68 6.95
N GLU A 238 7.73 -11.98 7.04
CA GLU A 238 8.17 -12.83 8.15
C GLU A 238 9.68 -12.83 8.32
N PHE A 239 10.41 -13.03 7.20
CA PHE A 239 11.87 -13.01 7.21
C PHE A 239 12.39 -11.64 7.64
N MET A 240 11.92 -10.55 7.01
CA MET A 240 12.37 -9.19 7.34
C MET A 240 12.05 -8.83 8.79
N TYR A 241 10.86 -9.19 9.27
CA TYR A 241 10.47 -8.95 10.66
C TYR A 241 11.40 -9.70 11.64
N GLY A 242 11.68 -10.97 11.39
CA GLY A 242 12.56 -11.78 12.24
C GLY A 242 13.97 -11.20 12.34
N GLU A 243 14.54 -10.74 11.22
CA GLU A 243 15.87 -10.13 11.17
C GLU A 243 15.91 -8.78 11.92
N LEU A 244 14.86 -7.97 11.81
CA LEU A 244 14.77 -6.69 12.52
C LEU A 244 14.49 -6.87 14.01
N ASP A 245 13.63 -7.83 14.38
CA ASP A 245 13.30 -8.10 15.77
C ASP A 245 14.51 -8.65 16.54
N SER A 246 15.31 -9.54 15.93
CA SER A 246 16.53 -10.07 16.52
C SER A 246 17.61 -9.03 16.79
N ARG A 247 17.57 -7.90 16.06
CA ARG A 247 18.49 -6.75 16.21
C ARG A 247 17.87 -5.59 16.96
N GLU A 248 16.66 -5.76 17.48
CA GLU A 248 15.90 -4.74 18.18
C GLU A 248 15.65 -3.45 17.37
N ILE A 249 15.67 -3.54 16.01
CA ILE A 249 15.45 -2.39 15.13
C ILE A 249 13.94 -2.13 14.99
N PRO A 250 13.44 -0.91 15.34
CA PRO A 250 12.04 -0.54 15.19
C PRO A 250 11.57 -0.57 13.74
N ILE A 251 10.30 -0.96 13.52
CA ILE A 251 9.73 -1.19 12.20
C ILE A 251 8.61 -0.20 11.91
N ILE A 252 8.64 0.44 10.76
CA ILE A 252 7.50 1.16 10.17
C ILE A 252 6.92 0.28 9.06
N ILE A 253 5.59 0.09 9.07
CA ILE A 253 4.93 -0.75 8.07
C ILE A 253 4.39 0.10 6.94
N MET A 254 4.80 -0.21 5.70
CA MET A 254 4.16 0.26 4.48
C MET A 254 3.32 -0.84 3.84
N GLU A 255 2.35 -0.45 3.03
CA GLU A 255 1.44 -1.35 2.29
C GLU A 255 0.67 -2.38 3.15
N PRO A 256 0.17 -2.03 4.34
CA PRO A 256 -0.60 -2.97 5.17
C PRO A 256 -1.85 -3.48 4.46
N LEU A 257 -2.40 -2.71 3.51
CA LEU A 257 -3.56 -3.08 2.68
C LEU A 257 -3.20 -3.47 1.24
N ARG A 258 -1.91 -3.59 0.88
CA ARG A 258 -1.47 -3.84 -0.51
C ARG A 258 -2.14 -2.87 -1.51
N GLY A 259 -2.09 -1.56 -1.20
CA GLY A 259 -2.71 -0.54 -2.05
C GLY A 259 -4.24 -0.53 -2.02
N GLY A 260 -4.87 -1.05 -0.98
CA GLY A 260 -6.32 -1.16 -0.81
C GLY A 260 -6.90 -2.53 -1.20
N ARG A 261 -6.08 -3.44 -1.75
CA ARG A 261 -6.56 -4.77 -2.17
C ARG A 261 -7.10 -5.63 -1.04
N LEU A 262 -6.58 -5.47 0.17
CA LEU A 262 -7.05 -6.22 1.35
C LEU A 262 -8.29 -5.60 1.99
N ALA A 263 -8.73 -4.45 1.53
CA ALA A 263 -10.03 -3.87 1.86
C ALA A 263 -11.15 -4.34 0.91
N ASP A 264 -10.80 -4.95 -0.25
CA ASP A 264 -11.71 -5.48 -1.25
C ASP A 264 -11.28 -6.88 -1.67
N LEU A 265 -11.84 -7.90 -1.06
CA LEU A 265 -11.52 -9.31 -1.28
C LEU A 265 -12.56 -10.00 -2.16
N PRO A 266 -12.20 -11.13 -2.83
CA PRO A 266 -13.18 -12.01 -3.44
C PRO A 266 -14.31 -12.37 -2.45
N ALA A 267 -15.56 -12.33 -2.92
CA ALA A 267 -16.76 -12.45 -2.08
C ALA A 267 -16.71 -13.64 -1.11
N ALA A 268 -16.20 -14.80 -1.56
CA ALA A 268 -16.12 -15.97 -0.70
C ALA A 268 -15.17 -15.79 0.50
N LEU A 269 -14.09 -15.05 0.34
CA LEU A 269 -13.13 -14.74 1.41
C LEU A 269 -13.66 -13.62 2.31
N SER A 270 -14.25 -12.58 1.69
CA SER A 270 -14.90 -11.48 2.40
C SER A 270 -16.01 -11.98 3.34
N ASP A 271 -16.86 -12.92 2.87
CA ASP A 271 -17.97 -13.47 3.65
C ASP A 271 -17.47 -14.19 4.92
N VAL A 272 -16.33 -14.90 4.83
CA VAL A 272 -15.74 -15.59 5.99
C VAL A 272 -15.28 -14.60 7.06
N LEU A 273 -14.52 -13.58 6.66
CA LEU A 273 -14.01 -12.56 7.60
C LEU A 273 -15.17 -11.74 8.21
N LYS A 274 -16.18 -11.38 7.41
CA LYS A 274 -17.38 -10.68 7.89
C LYS A 274 -18.25 -11.53 8.80
N ALA A 275 -18.33 -12.84 8.59
CA ALA A 275 -19.06 -13.74 9.49
C ALA A 275 -18.38 -13.82 10.88
N ARG A 276 -17.06 -13.75 10.93
CA ARG A 276 -16.29 -13.73 12.20
C ARG A 276 -16.45 -12.40 12.94
N GLU A 277 -16.35 -11.27 12.23
CA GLU A 277 -16.50 -9.92 12.79
C GLU A 277 -17.40 -9.04 11.91
N PRO A 278 -18.75 -9.16 12.07
CA PRO A 278 -19.68 -8.47 11.17
C PRO A 278 -19.64 -6.94 11.23
N LYS A 279 -19.13 -6.37 12.32
CA LYS A 279 -19.06 -4.92 12.56
C LYS A 279 -17.78 -4.30 12.02
N ASN A 280 -16.75 -5.10 11.74
CA ASN A 280 -15.45 -4.63 11.35
C ASN A 280 -15.29 -4.63 9.82
N SER A 281 -14.52 -3.67 9.30
CA SER A 281 -14.16 -3.63 7.89
C SER A 281 -13.16 -4.75 7.55
N LEU A 282 -13.02 -5.09 6.26
CA LEU A 282 -11.95 -5.98 5.82
C LEU A 282 -10.57 -5.36 6.06
N ALA A 283 -10.48 -4.03 5.96
CA ALA A 283 -9.25 -3.30 6.24
C ALA A 283 -8.76 -3.50 7.69
N SER A 284 -9.69 -3.54 8.66
CA SER A 284 -9.34 -3.72 10.08
C SER A 284 -8.58 -5.02 10.35
N TRP A 285 -8.85 -6.10 9.62
CA TRP A 285 -8.13 -7.36 9.74
C TRP A 285 -6.65 -7.21 9.38
N ALA A 286 -6.36 -6.52 8.28
CA ALA A 286 -4.97 -6.28 7.84
C ALA A 286 -4.24 -5.29 8.75
N PHE A 287 -4.92 -4.28 9.27
CA PHE A 287 -4.35 -3.35 10.25
C PHE A 287 -4.08 -4.04 11.59
N ARG A 288 -5.01 -4.85 12.07
CA ARG A 288 -4.80 -5.65 13.30
C ARG A 288 -3.65 -6.64 13.11
N PHE A 289 -3.53 -7.27 11.94
CA PHE A 289 -2.37 -8.11 11.64
C PHE A 289 -1.07 -7.31 11.80
N ALA A 290 -0.90 -6.22 11.05
CA ALA A 290 0.32 -5.42 11.07
C ALA A 290 0.63 -4.84 12.46
N GLY A 291 -0.39 -4.34 13.17
CA GLY A 291 -0.24 -3.72 14.49
C GLY A 291 -0.06 -4.72 15.64
N SER A 292 -0.25 -6.03 15.43
CA SER A 292 -0.12 -7.05 16.50
C SER A 292 1.33 -7.40 16.84
N PHE A 293 2.30 -6.87 16.13
CA PHE A 293 3.70 -7.20 16.31
C PHE A 293 4.41 -6.14 17.16
N PRO A 294 5.01 -6.50 18.32
CA PRO A 294 5.56 -5.54 19.29
C PRO A 294 6.67 -4.63 18.74
N ARG A 295 7.46 -5.10 17.75
CA ARG A 295 8.53 -4.31 17.12
C ARG A 295 8.00 -3.25 16.14
N VAL A 296 6.72 -3.32 15.77
CA VAL A 296 6.09 -2.33 14.88
C VAL A 296 5.85 -1.03 15.62
N LYS A 297 6.47 0.03 15.16
CA LYS A 297 6.39 1.38 15.71
C LYS A 297 5.20 2.15 15.15
N CYS A 298 4.92 1.96 13.85
CA CYS A 298 3.84 2.63 13.16
C CYS A 298 3.39 1.85 11.93
N VAL A 299 2.09 1.86 11.64
CA VAL A 299 1.46 1.24 10.47
C VAL A 299 0.92 2.35 9.57
N LEU A 300 1.49 2.52 8.37
CA LEU A 300 1.11 3.58 7.45
C LEU A 300 -0.17 3.26 6.68
N SER A 301 -1.07 4.20 6.58
CA SER A 301 -2.25 4.12 5.73
C SER A 301 -2.43 5.35 4.86
N GLY A 302 -2.68 5.15 3.56
CA GLY A 302 -3.04 6.22 2.63
C GLY A 302 -4.54 6.46 2.63
N MET A 303 -5.00 7.30 3.55
CA MET A 303 -6.42 7.58 3.79
C MET A 303 -6.89 8.73 2.90
N THR A 304 -7.32 8.43 1.66
CA THR A 304 -7.71 9.43 0.65
C THR A 304 -9.00 10.18 1.01
N TYR A 305 -9.91 9.53 1.76
CA TYR A 305 -11.22 10.09 2.12
C TYR A 305 -11.46 10.02 3.63
N MET A 306 -12.31 10.91 4.13
CA MET A 306 -12.63 10.97 5.56
C MET A 306 -13.17 9.65 6.11
N ASN A 307 -13.99 8.92 5.35
CA ASN A 307 -14.48 7.61 5.76
C ASN A 307 -13.37 6.55 5.92
N HIS A 308 -12.27 6.63 5.12
CA HIS A 308 -11.11 5.77 5.32
C HIS A 308 -10.41 6.09 6.64
N LEU A 309 -10.23 7.38 6.94
CA LEU A 309 -9.61 7.82 8.19
C LEU A 309 -10.44 7.39 9.40
N GLN A 310 -11.76 7.59 9.35
CA GLN A 310 -12.68 7.19 10.43
C GLN A 310 -12.72 5.68 10.65
N ASP A 311 -12.75 4.87 9.58
CA ASP A 311 -12.70 3.40 9.69
C ASP A 311 -11.38 2.92 10.32
N ASN A 312 -10.26 3.51 9.90
CA ASN A 312 -8.95 3.17 10.46
C ASN A 312 -8.84 3.59 11.93
N LEU A 313 -9.27 4.80 12.27
CA LEU A 313 -9.32 5.27 13.67
C LEU A 313 -10.16 4.34 14.54
N SER A 314 -11.31 3.84 14.03
CA SER A 314 -12.13 2.87 14.78
C SER A 314 -11.41 1.56 15.10
N THR A 315 -10.36 1.23 14.35
CA THR A 315 -9.51 0.06 14.60
C THR A 315 -8.39 0.36 15.58
N PHE A 316 -7.75 1.53 15.47
CA PHE A 316 -6.54 1.86 16.23
C PHE A 316 -6.82 2.53 17.58
N LEU A 317 -7.98 3.20 17.76
CA LEU A 317 -8.38 3.77 19.06
C LEU A 317 -8.93 2.71 20.05
N ASP A 318 -9.46 1.59 19.55
CA ASP A 318 -9.83 0.40 20.34
C ASP A 318 -9.04 -0.82 19.86
N PHE A 319 -7.73 -0.65 19.71
CA PHE A 319 -6.87 -1.65 19.11
C PHE A 319 -6.83 -2.95 19.90
N LYS A 320 -7.15 -4.03 19.22
CA LYS A 320 -7.09 -5.40 19.75
C LYS A 320 -6.15 -6.22 18.88
N PRO A 321 -5.01 -6.66 19.41
CA PRO A 321 -4.15 -7.60 18.70
C PRO A 321 -4.92 -8.84 18.24
N LEU A 322 -4.49 -9.44 17.15
CA LEU A 322 -5.07 -10.69 16.67
C LEU A 322 -4.79 -11.84 17.65
N THR A 323 -5.78 -12.70 17.87
CA THR A 323 -5.57 -14.00 18.51
C THR A 323 -4.88 -14.96 17.54
N ASP A 324 -4.38 -16.09 18.06
CA ASP A 324 -3.70 -17.08 17.22
C ASP A 324 -4.69 -17.73 16.22
N GLU A 325 -5.94 -17.94 16.60
CA GLU A 325 -6.98 -18.43 15.69
C GLU A 325 -7.30 -17.42 14.58
N GLU A 326 -7.25 -16.12 14.87
CA GLU A 326 -7.44 -15.06 13.88
C GLU A 326 -6.25 -14.97 12.92
N LYS A 327 -5.03 -15.17 13.40
CA LYS A 327 -3.82 -15.25 12.55
C LYS A 327 -3.89 -16.46 11.61
N GLU A 328 -4.26 -17.65 12.13
CA GLU A 328 -4.47 -18.85 11.32
C GLU A 328 -5.56 -18.62 10.24
N LEU A 329 -6.66 -17.96 10.58
CA LEU A 329 -7.72 -17.61 9.63
C LEU A 329 -7.19 -16.70 8.50
N LEU A 330 -6.34 -15.72 8.81
CA LEU A 330 -5.74 -14.84 7.82
C LEU A 330 -4.69 -15.57 6.96
N GLU A 331 -3.93 -16.50 7.50
CA GLU A 331 -3.01 -17.34 6.74
C GLU A 331 -3.75 -18.19 5.71
N ILE A 332 -4.82 -18.87 6.13
CA ILE A 332 -5.70 -19.61 5.22
C ILE A 332 -6.32 -18.69 4.16
N THR A 333 -6.71 -17.47 4.55
CA THR A 333 -7.25 -16.47 3.61
C THR A 333 -6.20 -16.07 2.58
N ALA A 334 -4.95 -15.84 3.00
CA ALA A 334 -3.82 -15.52 2.12
C ALA A 334 -3.55 -16.65 1.12
N GLU A 335 -3.48 -17.90 1.57
CA GLU A 335 -3.32 -19.07 0.69
C GLU A 335 -4.43 -19.16 -0.35
N GLN A 336 -5.69 -18.92 0.07
CA GLN A 336 -6.83 -18.98 -0.85
C GLN A 336 -6.82 -17.84 -1.87
N MET A 337 -6.26 -16.67 -1.54
CA MET A 337 -6.10 -15.55 -2.49
C MET A 337 -5.24 -15.92 -3.69
N GLU A 338 -4.25 -16.80 -3.53
CA GLU A 338 -3.39 -17.26 -4.63
C GLU A 338 -4.14 -18.08 -5.69
N ASN A 339 -5.32 -18.60 -5.37
CA ASN A 339 -6.17 -19.32 -6.33
C ASN A 339 -6.99 -18.38 -7.24
N TYR A 340 -6.98 -17.08 -6.97
CA TYR A 340 -7.65 -16.09 -7.81
C TYR A 340 -6.69 -15.48 -8.83
N PRO A 341 -7.13 -15.23 -10.08
CA PRO A 341 -6.26 -14.71 -11.14
C PRO A 341 -5.95 -13.21 -10.98
N LEU A 342 -5.74 -12.76 -9.74
CA LEU A 342 -5.52 -11.36 -9.40
C LEU A 342 -4.12 -10.88 -9.82
N VAL A 343 -4.03 -9.66 -10.34
CA VAL A 343 -2.75 -8.97 -10.53
C VAL A 343 -2.33 -8.32 -9.21
N ARG A 344 -1.09 -8.53 -8.76
CA ARG A 344 -0.55 -8.03 -7.48
C ARG A 344 -0.28 -6.50 -7.47
N CYS A 345 -0.96 -5.72 -8.31
CA CYS A 345 -0.77 -4.28 -8.41
C CYS A 345 -1.33 -3.54 -7.17
N THR A 346 -0.51 -2.66 -6.57
CA THR A 346 -0.89 -1.83 -5.42
C THR A 346 -1.29 -0.40 -5.84
N GLY A 347 -1.27 -0.09 -7.16
CA GLY A 347 -1.65 1.23 -7.68
C GLY A 347 -0.69 2.35 -7.28
N CYS A 348 0.59 2.04 -7.03
CA CYS A 348 1.61 3.02 -6.63
C CYS A 348 2.01 4.00 -7.74
N GLN A 349 1.67 3.72 -8.99
CA GLN A 349 1.91 4.53 -10.19
C GLN A 349 3.38 4.68 -10.62
N TYR A 350 4.36 4.02 -9.99
CA TYR A 350 5.77 4.13 -10.40
C TYR A 350 6.05 3.67 -11.83
N CYS A 351 5.17 2.84 -12.42
CA CYS A 351 5.22 2.45 -13.83
C CYS A 351 4.66 3.52 -14.80
N MET A 352 4.23 4.67 -14.28
CA MET A 352 3.67 5.77 -15.07
C MET A 352 4.66 6.95 -15.16
N PRO A 353 4.61 7.74 -16.26
CA PRO A 353 3.77 7.56 -17.44
C PRO A 353 4.26 6.40 -18.32
N CYS A 354 3.33 5.64 -18.91
CA CYS A 354 3.70 4.69 -19.95
C CYS A 354 4.02 5.44 -21.26
N PRO A 355 5.18 5.18 -21.94
CA PRO A 355 5.53 5.86 -23.19
C PRO A 355 4.49 5.68 -24.32
N TYR A 356 3.67 4.65 -24.22
CA TYR A 356 2.60 4.35 -25.19
C TYR A 356 1.20 4.74 -24.69
N GLY A 357 1.12 5.55 -23.64
CA GLY A 357 -0.13 6.13 -23.14
C GLY A 357 -1.01 5.19 -22.32
N ILE A 358 -0.63 3.93 -22.09
CA ILE A 358 -1.45 2.94 -21.38
C ILE A 358 -1.64 3.33 -19.93
N ASN A 359 -2.88 3.26 -19.43
CA ASN A 359 -3.15 3.45 -18.01
C ASN A 359 -3.06 2.11 -17.25
N ILE A 360 -1.83 1.68 -17.00
CA ILE A 360 -1.52 0.37 -16.40
C ILE A 360 -2.25 0.15 -15.06
N PRO A 361 -2.20 1.07 -14.06
CA PRO A 361 -2.87 0.87 -12.79
C PRO A 361 -4.40 0.79 -12.90
N ALA A 362 -5.01 1.58 -13.78
CA ALA A 362 -6.46 1.56 -13.97
C ALA A 362 -6.94 0.23 -14.59
N ILE A 363 -6.19 -0.33 -15.55
CA ILE A 363 -6.49 -1.63 -16.14
C ILE A 363 -6.45 -2.72 -15.06
N PHE A 364 -5.41 -2.75 -14.24
CA PHE A 364 -5.28 -3.75 -13.19
C PHE A 364 -6.32 -3.58 -12.08
N LYS A 365 -6.65 -2.32 -11.69
CA LYS A 365 -7.74 -2.04 -10.74
C LYS A 365 -9.07 -2.54 -11.27
N PHE A 366 -9.41 -2.23 -12.51
CA PHE A 366 -10.65 -2.68 -13.16
C PHE A 366 -10.74 -4.22 -13.22
N TYR A 367 -9.66 -4.87 -13.66
CA TYR A 367 -9.61 -6.33 -13.77
C TYR A 367 -9.78 -7.00 -12.38
N ASN A 368 -9.00 -6.59 -11.40
CA ASN A 368 -9.07 -7.14 -10.03
C ASN A 368 -10.46 -6.93 -9.41
N GLY A 369 -11.05 -5.74 -9.56
CA GLY A 369 -12.38 -5.45 -9.04
C GLY A 369 -13.46 -6.37 -9.62
N ASN A 370 -13.38 -6.71 -10.91
CA ASN A 370 -14.30 -7.67 -11.51
C ASN A 370 -14.08 -9.12 -11.02
N VAL A 371 -12.82 -9.51 -10.75
CA VAL A 371 -12.54 -10.81 -10.14
C VAL A 371 -13.13 -10.87 -8.74
N ASN A 372 -12.92 -9.84 -7.90
CA ASN A 372 -13.45 -9.76 -6.53
C ASN A 372 -14.97 -9.76 -6.50
N ALA A 373 -15.62 -9.02 -7.40
CA ALA A 373 -17.07 -8.96 -7.53
C ALA A 373 -17.73 -10.24 -8.11
N GLY A 374 -16.92 -11.24 -8.50
CA GLY A 374 -17.46 -12.45 -9.17
C GLY A 374 -18.02 -12.20 -10.56
N THR A 375 -17.67 -11.07 -11.17
CA THR A 375 -18.08 -10.71 -12.55
C THR A 375 -17.00 -11.05 -13.58
N TYR A 376 -16.00 -11.82 -13.18
CA TYR A 376 -15.02 -12.45 -14.07
C TYR A 376 -15.61 -13.72 -14.69
N VAL A 377 -15.74 -13.74 -16.01
CA VAL A 377 -16.34 -14.85 -16.75
C VAL A 377 -15.28 -15.89 -17.12
N VAL A 378 -15.54 -17.14 -16.84
CA VAL A 378 -14.61 -18.26 -17.11
C VAL A 378 -15.13 -19.23 -18.16
N SER A 379 -16.44 -19.25 -18.45
CA SER A 379 -17.05 -20.09 -19.49
C SER A 379 -18.41 -19.57 -19.92
N LYS A 380 -18.92 -20.06 -21.08
CA LYS A 380 -20.26 -19.72 -21.59
C LYS A 380 -21.39 -20.32 -20.76
N GLU A 381 -21.11 -21.42 -20.05
CA GLU A 381 -22.07 -22.12 -19.19
C GLU A 381 -22.30 -21.39 -17.86
N GLN A 382 -21.46 -20.39 -17.56
CA GLN A 382 -21.61 -19.60 -16.34
C GLN A 382 -22.98 -18.92 -16.31
N LYS A 383 -23.70 -19.09 -15.18
CA LYS A 383 -25.02 -18.47 -14.99
C LYS A 383 -24.96 -16.95 -15.22
N GLY A 384 -25.77 -16.47 -16.13
CA GLY A 384 -25.82 -15.03 -16.46
C GLY A 384 -24.72 -14.54 -17.41
N TYR A 385 -23.98 -15.45 -18.06
CA TYR A 385 -22.89 -15.16 -18.96
C TYR A 385 -23.09 -13.94 -19.87
N ALA A 386 -24.14 -13.91 -20.66
CA ALA A 386 -24.38 -12.84 -21.64
C ALA A 386 -24.52 -11.45 -20.98
N LYS A 387 -25.18 -11.39 -19.79
CA LYS A 387 -25.34 -10.14 -19.03
C LYS A 387 -24.01 -9.68 -18.43
N ILE A 388 -23.27 -10.60 -17.81
CA ILE A 388 -21.98 -10.31 -17.17
C ILE A 388 -20.97 -9.86 -18.22
N ARG A 389 -20.84 -10.61 -19.32
CA ARG A 389 -19.98 -10.30 -20.45
C ARG A 389 -20.24 -8.89 -21.01
N ARG A 390 -21.51 -8.59 -21.31
CA ARG A 390 -21.90 -7.28 -21.85
C ARG A 390 -21.56 -6.15 -20.87
N LYS A 391 -21.86 -6.34 -19.58
CA LYS A 391 -21.54 -5.37 -18.55
C LYS A 391 -20.03 -5.13 -18.46
N TYR A 392 -19.22 -6.20 -18.39
CA TYR A 392 -17.77 -6.11 -18.34
C TYR A 392 -17.19 -5.29 -19.49
N LEU A 393 -17.58 -5.60 -20.73
CA LEU A 393 -17.07 -4.91 -21.93
C LEU A 393 -17.48 -3.42 -21.98
N LEU A 394 -18.71 -3.11 -21.59
CA LEU A 394 -19.19 -1.71 -21.53
C LEU A 394 -18.46 -0.91 -20.45
N GLU A 395 -18.30 -1.48 -19.26
CA GLU A 395 -17.62 -0.82 -18.14
C GLU A 395 -16.11 -0.68 -18.39
N TYR A 396 -15.46 -1.66 -19.05
CA TYR A 396 -14.07 -1.53 -19.47
C TYR A 396 -13.86 -0.34 -20.39
N ASN A 397 -14.66 -0.21 -21.45
CA ASN A 397 -14.56 0.91 -22.38
C ASN A 397 -14.91 2.28 -21.76
N LYS A 398 -15.82 2.28 -20.77
CA LYS A 398 -16.17 3.50 -20.03
C LYS A 398 -15.06 3.92 -19.08
N SER A 399 -14.45 2.97 -18.36
CA SER A 399 -13.44 3.24 -17.33
C SER A 399 -12.05 3.51 -17.91
N ILE A 400 -11.75 2.93 -19.09
CA ILE A 400 -10.42 3.01 -19.70
C ILE A 400 -10.59 3.43 -21.17
N PRO A 401 -10.31 4.72 -21.49
CA PRO A 401 -10.39 5.22 -22.86
C PRO A 401 -9.60 4.33 -23.84
N GLY A 402 -10.10 4.14 -25.06
CA GLY A 402 -9.53 3.24 -26.06
C GLY A 402 -8.01 3.44 -26.26
N VAL A 403 -7.56 4.69 -26.36
CA VAL A 403 -6.13 5.03 -26.51
C VAL A 403 -5.26 4.71 -25.28
N ARG A 404 -5.84 4.24 -24.18
CA ARG A 404 -5.16 3.90 -22.92
C ARG A 404 -5.30 2.44 -22.52
N GLN A 405 -5.85 1.60 -23.42
CA GLN A 405 -6.13 0.17 -23.18
C GLN A 405 -4.89 -0.71 -23.34
N ALA A 406 -5.02 -1.98 -22.94
CA ALA A 406 -3.91 -2.93 -22.86
C ALA A 406 -3.35 -3.38 -24.21
N ASP A 407 -4.16 -3.33 -25.26
CA ASP A 407 -3.80 -3.70 -26.66
C ASP A 407 -2.68 -2.84 -27.23
N HIS A 408 -2.47 -1.62 -26.72
CA HIS A 408 -1.35 -0.75 -27.11
C HIS A 408 0.01 -1.19 -26.55
N CYS A 409 0.08 -2.28 -25.75
CA CYS A 409 1.33 -2.71 -25.12
C CYS A 409 2.27 -3.41 -26.11
N ILE A 410 3.38 -2.77 -26.45
CA ILE A 410 4.43 -3.35 -27.33
C ILE A 410 5.50 -4.15 -26.54
N SER A 411 5.35 -4.32 -25.23
CA SER A 411 6.28 -5.06 -24.36
C SER A 411 7.69 -4.44 -24.26
N CYS A 412 7.82 -3.12 -24.29
CA CYS A 412 9.12 -2.43 -24.22
C CYS A 412 9.84 -2.63 -22.87
N GLY A 413 9.17 -3.09 -21.80
CA GLY A 413 9.76 -3.42 -20.51
C GLY A 413 10.02 -2.23 -19.56
N HIS A 414 9.82 -0.99 -20.00
CA HIS A 414 10.11 0.22 -19.18
C HIS A 414 9.42 0.21 -17.80
N CYS A 415 8.19 -0.27 -17.74
CA CYS A 415 7.41 -0.35 -16.51
C CYS A 415 7.87 -1.45 -15.53
N VAL A 416 8.65 -2.44 -15.97
CA VAL A 416 9.04 -3.61 -15.17
C VAL A 416 10.07 -3.22 -14.11
N SER A 417 11.11 -2.47 -14.50
CA SER A 417 12.16 -2.03 -13.59
C SER A 417 11.65 -1.07 -12.50
N ALA A 418 10.60 -0.30 -12.81
CA ALA A 418 9.99 0.65 -11.89
C ALA A 418 9.00 0.00 -10.90
N CYS A 419 8.63 -1.27 -11.10
CA CYS A 419 7.59 -1.91 -10.28
C CYS A 419 8.14 -2.49 -8.97
N PRO A 420 7.78 -1.93 -7.77
CA PRO A 420 8.22 -2.48 -6.48
C PRO A 420 7.67 -3.89 -6.22
N GLN A 421 6.51 -4.22 -6.80
CA GLN A 421 5.88 -5.53 -6.69
C GLN A 421 6.44 -6.58 -7.66
N LYS A 422 7.47 -6.23 -8.45
CA LYS A 422 8.10 -7.12 -9.45
C LYS A 422 7.11 -7.79 -10.41
N ILE A 423 6.02 -7.10 -10.75
CA ILE A 423 5.00 -7.59 -11.68
C ILE A 423 5.58 -7.65 -13.09
N ALA A 424 5.39 -8.77 -13.78
CA ALA A 424 5.66 -8.89 -15.21
C ALA A 424 4.58 -8.13 -16.03
N ILE A 425 4.54 -6.81 -15.89
CA ILE A 425 3.47 -5.92 -16.37
C ILE A 425 3.09 -6.18 -17.83
N PRO A 426 4.02 -6.31 -18.80
CA PRO A 426 3.67 -6.60 -20.19
C PRO A 426 2.97 -7.97 -20.37
N HIS A 427 3.33 -8.96 -19.55
CA HIS A 427 2.68 -10.26 -19.55
C HIS A 427 1.23 -10.15 -19.05
N GLU A 428 1.03 -9.45 -17.93
CA GLU A 428 -0.31 -9.26 -17.36
C GLU A 428 -1.22 -8.43 -18.28
N LEU A 429 -0.70 -7.39 -18.92
CA LEU A 429 -1.46 -6.61 -19.90
C LEU A 429 -1.90 -7.47 -21.08
N ARG A 430 -1.00 -8.29 -21.64
CA ARG A 430 -1.37 -9.22 -22.72
C ARG A 430 -2.39 -10.28 -22.27
N ARG A 431 -2.28 -10.79 -21.06
CA ARG A 431 -3.24 -11.75 -20.48
C ARG A 431 -4.64 -11.13 -20.38
N ILE A 432 -4.72 -9.89 -19.90
CA ILE A 432 -5.98 -9.16 -19.76
C ILE A 432 -6.55 -8.81 -21.16
N ASP A 433 -5.73 -8.34 -22.08
CA ASP A 433 -6.14 -8.05 -23.44
C ASP A 433 -6.68 -9.29 -24.14
N LYS A 434 -5.96 -10.41 -24.06
CA LYS A 434 -6.44 -11.71 -24.59
C LYS A 434 -7.79 -12.09 -23.99
N TYR A 435 -7.98 -11.89 -22.68
CA TYR A 435 -9.25 -12.15 -22.02
C TYR A 435 -10.39 -11.25 -22.58
N ILE A 436 -10.11 -9.98 -22.80
CA ILE A 436 -11.07 -9.03 -23.39
C ILE A 436 -11.43 -9.45 -24.83
N GLU A 437 -10.45 -9.83 -25.65
CA GLU A 437 -10.67 -10.32 -27.00
C GLU A 437 -11.48 -11.64 -27.02
N THR A 438 -11.20 -12.56 -26.07
CA THR A 438 -12.03 -13.76 -25.89
C THR A 438 -13.48 -13.40 -25.55
N LEU A 439 -13.70 -12.41 -24.69
CA LEU A 439 -15.06 -11.92 -24.41
C LEU A 439 -15.72 -11.30 -25.64
N LYS A 440 -14.99 -10.54 -26.47
CA LYS A 440 -15.52 -9.92 -27.69
C LYS A 440 -15.93 -10.97 -28.72
N ARG A 441 -15.09 -11.99 -28.94
CA ARG A 441 -15.28 -13.06 -29.96
C ARG A 441 -16.16 -14.22 -29.48
N GLU A 442 -16.42 -14.29 -28.17
CA GLU A 442 -17.09 -15.42 -27.54
C GLU A 442 -16.33 -16.76 -27.70
N ASP A 443 -15.00 -16.72 -27.72
CA ASP A 443 -14.10 -17.87 -27.90
C ASP A 443 -13.57 -18.35 -26.53
N PHE A 444 -14.40 -19.10 -25.77
CA PHE A 444 -14.00 -19.76 -24.52
C PHE A 444 -13.73 -21.24 -24.75
#